data_b84ef72a44aafd59ee8b66342779990f
#
_entry.id   b84ef72a44aafd59ee8b66342779990f
#
_cell.length_a   1.000
_cell.length_b   1.000
_cell.length_c   1.000
_cell.angle_alpha   90.00
_cell.angle_beta   90.00
_cell.angle_gamma   90.00
#
_symmetry.space_group_name_H-M   'P 1'
#
loop_
_entity.id
_entity.type
_entity.pdbx_description
1 polymer ?
#
loop_
_entity_poly.entity_id
_entity_poly.type
_entity_poly.pdbx_seq_one_letter_code
_entity_poly.pdbx_strand_id
1 'polypeptide(L)'
;MHDEAVFNAIAGEEKRQREGLELIPSENYVSRAVREALGSVMTNKYSEGYPGARYYGGQTYTDVVEDLARERAKQLFNCQFVNVQPLSGAPANLELYAALLNPGDTVLGMDLSHGGHLTHGHPVTLPAKIYNFVRYKMKNPDTGEIDYDEMREVAKREKPKIVLAGFSAYSRELDYDAFVSIAREVGAFAVFDIAHIAGLIAGKAIRNPFDAGFDVMTTTTHKTLRGPRGGMILTREDADIAKKIDKSVFPGLQGGPHMNVIAAKAVAFGEALTPAFGTYAMQILKNAKAMEVVFAKEKVRMLGGGTSNHLILADVFGSLGVTGAEAEKVLDEVGITLNKNSIADDTRKPMDPSGIRFGTPAVTTRNFKEAECTRVAELMIHTLKHKDEEKVKLDVRAEIKALAEKFPIPESFV
;
A
#
# COMPACT_ATOMS: atom_id res chain seq x y z
N MET A 1 -27.97 -19.94 13.31
CA MET A 1 -26.98 -20.58 14.22
C MET A 1 -25.77 -19.65 14.23
N HIS A 2 -25.32 -19.20 15.37
CA HIS A 2 -24.13 -18.34 15.51
C HIS A 2 -22.91 -19.26 15.64
N ASP A 3 -21.90 -19.10 14.78
CA ASP A 3 -20.67 -19.91 14.85
C ASP A 3 -19.74 -19.31 15.91
N GLU A 4 -19.85 -19.85 17.14
CA GLU A 4 -19.10 -19.33 18.29
C GLU A 4 -17.57 -19.36 18.06
N ALA A 5 -17.03 -20.38 17.38
CA ALA A 5 -15.60 -20.50 17.17
C ALA A 5 -15.07 -19.36 16.28
N VAL A 6 -15.77 -19.04 15.19
CA VAL A 6 -15.41 -17.94 14.29
C VAL A 6 -15.56 -16.59 15.00
N PHE A 7 -16.68 -16.37 15.68
CA PHE A 7 -16.93 -15.08 16.33
C PHE A 7 -16.05 -14.85 17.55
N ASN A 8 -15.63 -15.89 18.27
CA ASN A 8 -14.62 -15.77 19.32
C ASN A 8 -13.24 -15.40 18.75
N ALA A 9 -12.86 -15.93 17.59
CA ALA A 9 -11.63 -15.53 16.91
C ALA A 9 -11.68 -14.07 16.46
N ILE A 10 -12.81 -13.60 15.91
CA ILE A 10 -13.04 -12.21 15.54
C ILE A 10 -12.94 -11.29 16.76
N ALA A 11 -13.57 -11.65 17.87
CA ALA A 11 -13.49 -10.88 19.11
C ALA A 11 -12.05 -10.83 19.68
N GLY A 12 -11.29 -11.94 19.53
CA GLY A 12 -9.87 -11.99 19.88
C GLY A 12 -9.04 -11.01 19.07
N GLU A 13 -9.25 -10.95 17.74
CA GLU A 13 -8.57 -10.02 16.86
C GLU A 13 -8.97 -8.56 17.14
N GLU A 14 -10.24 -8.29 17.40
CA GLU A 14 -10.71 -6.97 17.82
C GLU A 14 -10.01 -6.50 19.09
N LYS A 15 -9.87 -7.38 20.09
CA LYS A 15 -9.14 -7.10 21.32
C LYS A 15 -7.68 -6.80 21.04
N ARG A 16 -7.00 -7.60 20.18
CA ARG A 16 -5.61 -7.39 19.80
C ARG A 16 -5.42 -5.99 19.18
N GLN A 17 -6.29 -5.61 18.24
CA GLN A 17 -6.24 -4.30 17.59
C GLN A 17 -6.49 -3.15 18.57
N ARG A 18 -7.35 -3.32 19.55
CA ARG A 18 -7.64 -2.29 20.57
C ARG A 18 -6.50 -2.09 21.55
N GLU A 19 -5.86 -3.17 22.01
CA GLU A 19 -4.84 -3.16 23.06
C GLU A 19 -3.42 -2.93 22.56
N GLY A 20 -3.15 -3.16 21.25
CA GLY A 20 -1.85 -2.98 20.60
C GLY A 20 -1.80 -1.77 19.66
N LEU A 21 -0.63 -1.52 19.10
CA LEU A 21 -0.37 -0.51 18.07
C LEU A 21 0.04 -1.16 16.76
N GLU A 22 -0.72 -0.85 15.70
CA GLU A 22 -0.47 -1.35 14.35
C GLU A 22 0.47 -0.40 13.60
N LEU A 23 1.65 -0.87 13.25
CA LEU A 23 2.66 -0.14 12.49
C LEU A 23 3.02 -0.79 11.16
N ILE A 24 2.34 -1.86 10.72
CA ILE A 24 2.53 -2.38 9.36
C ILE A 24 2.07 -1.29 8.36
N PRO A 25 2.96 -0.78 7.46
CA PRO A 25 2.64 0.39 6.64
C PRO A 25 1.51 0.15 5.64
N SER A 26 1.16 -1.10 5.39
CA SER A 26 0.07 -1.52 4.50
C SER A 26 -1.24 -1.82 5.22
N GLU A 27 -1.33 -1.57 6.53
CA GLU A 27 -2.54 -1.77 7.33
C GLU A 27 -3.14 -0.47 7.82
N ASN A 28 -4.46 -0.51 8.06
CA ASN A 28 -5.21 0.63 8.54
C ASN A 28 -6.56 0.18 9.13
N TYR A 29 -7.22 1.07 9.85
CA TYR A 29 -8.58 0.85 10.35
C TYR A 29 -9.59 1.47 9.40
N VAL A 30 -10.54 0.69 8.92
CA VAL A 30 -11.66 1.19 8.10
C VAL A 30 -12.78 1.72 8.98
N SER A 31 -13.55 2.68 8.48
CA SER A 31 -14.70 3.21 9.21
C SER A 31 -15.80 2.16 9.42
N ARG A 32 -16.65 2.40 10.41
CA ARG A 32 -17.85 1.60 10.65
C ARG A 32 -18.75 1.55 9.41
N ALA A 33 -18.94 2.68 8.71
CA ALA A 33 -19.73 2.73 7.50
C ALA A 33 -19.16 1.86 6.36
N VAL A 34 -17.82 1.78 6.24
CA VAL A 34 -17.16 0.86 5.30
C VAL A 34 -17.45 -0.60 5.68
N ARG A 35 -17.40 -0.96 6.97
CA ARG A 35 -17.71 -2.33 7.43
C ARG A 35 -19.18 -2.68 7.27
N GLU A 36 -20.09 -1.76 7.51
CA GLU A 36 -21.53 -1.93 7.27
C GLU A 36 -21.82 -2.19 5.78
N ALA A 37 -21.14 -1.46 4.88
CA ALA A 37 -21.24 -1.71 3.44
C ALA A 37 -20.70 -3.10 3.05
N LEU A 38 -19.57 -3.52 3.63
CA LEU A 38 -19.00 -4.87 3.41
C LEU A 38 -19.94 -6.00 3.87
N GLY A 39 -20.63 -5.82 4.98
CA GLY A 39 -21.59 -6.78 5.52
C GLY A 39 -23.01 -6.66 4.95
N SER A 40 -23.22 -5.81 3.96
CA SER A 40 -24.55 -5.52 3.39
C SER A 40 -25.07 -6.62 2.47
N VAL A 41 -26.38 -6.53 2.13
CA VAL A 41 -27.04 -7.43 1.18
C VAL A 41 -26.46 -7.40 -0.23
N MET A 42 -25.59 -6.44 -0.54
CA MET A 42 -24.84 -6.39 -1.80
C MET A 42 -23.97 -7.65 -2.00
N THR A 43 -23.62 -8.37 -0.93
CA THR A 43 -22.91 -9.66 -1.01
C THR A 43 -23.70 -10.74 -1.75
N ASN A 44 -25.02 -10.62 -1.82
CA ASN A 44 -25.91 -11.60 -2.46
C ASN A 44 -26.03 -11.40 -3.99
N LYS A 45 -25.56 -10.26 -4.50
CA LYS A 45 -25.87 -9.86 -5.88
C LYS A 45 -24.78 -10.22 -6.88
N TYR A 46 -25.16 -10.93 -7.91
CA TYR A 46 -24.31 -11.26 -9.06
C TYR A 46 -24.42 -10.18 -10.15
N SER A 47 -23.30 -9.52 -10.55
CA SER A 47 -23.32 -8.30 -11.36
C SER A 47 -22.25 -8.28 -12.44
N GLU A 48 -22.10 -9.40 -13.20
CA GLU A 48 -21.18 -9.46 -14.34
C GLU A 48 -21.44 -8.36 -15.35
N GLY A 49 -20.38 -7.82 -15.94
CA GLY A 49 -20.40 -6.66 -16.80
C GLY A 49 -20.17 -5.35 -16.05
N TYR A 50 -20.66 -4.26 -16.62
CA TYR A 50 -20.47 -2.90 -16.13
C TYR A 50 -21.80 -2.16 -16.00
N PRO A 51 -21.90 -1.04 -15.27
CA PRO A 51 -23.13 -0.24 -15.18
C PRO A 51 -23.73 0.05 -16.56
N GLY A 52 -25.03 -0.22 -16.71
CA GLY A 52 -25.76 -0.08 -17.97
C GLY A 52 -25.51 -1.20 -19.00
N ALA A 53 -24.56 -2.12 -18.75
CA ALA A 53 -24.20 -3.23 -19.65
C ALA A 53 -23.97 -4.52 -18.86
N ARG A 54 -24.92 -4.90 -18.00
CA ARG A 54 -24.86 -6.11 -17.18
C ARG A 54 -25.42 -7.33 -17.91
N TYR A 55 -24.89 -8.50 -17.57
CA TYR A 55 -25.38 -9.78 -18.11
C TYR A 55 -26.59 -10.34 -17.32
N TYR A 56 -26.92 -9.77 -16.15
CA TYR A 56 -28.01 -10.23 -15.27
C TYR A 56 -28.99 -9.11 -14.96
N GLY A 57 -30.24 -9.47 -14.64
CA GLY A 57 -31.26 -8.50 -14.20
C GLY A 57 -31.08 -8.05 -12.75
N GLY A 58 -31.88 -7.07 -12.33
CA GLY A 58 -31.90 -6.58 -10.93
C GLY A 58 -30.72 -5.69 -10.56
N GLN A 59 -30.21 -4.88 -11.49
CA GLN A 59 -28.97 -4.13 -11.32
C GLN A 59 -29.17 -2.66 -10.93
N THR A 60 -30.41 -2.21 -10.76
CA THR A 60 -30.73 -0.80 -10.51
C THR A 60 -29.85 -0.15 -9.43
N TYR A 61 -29.66 -0.84 -8.30
CA TYR A 61 -28.90 -0.29 -7.18
C TYR A 61 -27.42 -0.63 -7.24
N THR A 62 -27.05 -1.74 -7.87
CA THR A 62 -25.62 -2.09 -8.05
C THR A 62 -24.94 -1.17 -9.05
N ASP A 63 -25.65 -0.74 -10.10
CA ASP A 63 -25.14 0.26 -11.03
C ASP A 63 -24.89 1.59 -10.34
N VAL A 64 -25.85 2.06 -9.53
CA VAL A 64 -25.68 3.29 -8.71
C VAL A 64 -24.44 3.20 -7.81
N VAL A 65 -24.26 2.07 -7.14
CA VAL A 65 -23.12 1.87 -6.20
C VAL A 65 -21.78 1.86 -6.95
N GLU A 66 -21.70 1.17 -8.09
CA GLU A 66 -20.46 1.12 -8.86
C GLU A 66 -20.15 2.47 -9.51
N ASP A 67 -21.14 3.18 -10.03
CA ASP A 67 -20.96 4.52 -10.59
C ASP A 67 -20.52 5.52 -9.50
N LEU A 68 -21.09 5.47 -8.30
CA LEU A 68 -20.62 6.29 -7.18
C LEU A 68 -19.13 6.02 -6.84
N ALA A 69 -18.72 4.75 -6.82
CA ALA A 69 -17.32 4.40 -6.58
C ALA A 69 -16.41 4.96 -7.67
N ARG A 70 -16.81 4.79 -8.95
CA ARG A 70 -16.04 5.28 -10.11
C ARG A 70 -15.92 6.81 -10.09
N GLU A 71 -17.04 7.53 -9.94
CA GLU A 71 -17.05 9.00 -9.98
C GLU A 71 -16.25 9.61 -8.81
N ARG A 72 -16.36 9.05 -7.61
CA ARG A 72 -15.56 9.49 -6.46
C ARG A 72 -14.07 9.23 -6.65
N ALA A 73 -13.69 8.09 -7.21
CA ALA A 73 -12.30 7.79 -7.52
C ALA A 73 -11.75 8.73 -8.60
N LYS A 74 -12.52 9.06 -9.65
CA LYS A 74 -12.13 10.06 -10.65
C LYS A 74 -11.83 11.43 -10.02
N GLN A 75 -12.68 11.87 -9.09
CA GLN A 75 -12.47 13.14 -8.38
C GLN A 75 -11.21 13.12 -7.49
N LEU A 76 -10.97 12.02 -6.77
CA LEU A 76 -9.81 11.87 -5.89
C LEU A 76 -8.49 11.94 -6.65
N PHE A 77 -8.43 11.29 -7.82
CA PHE A 77 -7.19 11.10 -8.57
C PHE A 77 -7.10 11.94 -9.84
N ASN A 78 -8.09 12.77 -10.13
CA ASN A 78 -8.14 13.65 -11.31
C ASN A 78 -7.89 12.85 -12.61
N CYS A 79 -8.72 11.84 -12.87
CA CYS A 79 -8.64 10.99 -14.06
C CYS A 79 -10.01 10.81 -14.73
N GLN A 80 -10.01 10.39 -16.01
CA GLN A 80 -11.27 10.24 -16.76
C GLN A 80 -11.89 8.86 -16.63
N PHE A 81 -11.07 7.80 -16.43
CA PHE A 81 -11.57 6.44 -16.40
C PHE A 81 -11.06 5.69 -15.17
N VAL A 82 -11.93 4.90 -14.57
CA VAL A 82 -11.61 4.06 -13.41
C VAL A 82 -12.34 2.73 -13.51
N ASN A 83 -11.61 1.63 -13.33
CA ASN A 83 -12.19 0.34 -13.06
C ASN A 83 -12.03 0.00 -11.56
N VAL A 84 -13.16 -0.17 -10.86
CA VAL A 84 -13.20 -0.44 -9.41
C VAL A 84 -13.42 -1.92 -9.08
N GLN A 85 -13.51 -2.79 -10.09
CA GLN A 85 -13.80 -4.21 -9.91
C GLN A 85 -12.59 -5.07 -9.48
N PRO A 86 -11.30 -4.69 -9.69
CA PRO A 86 -10.19 -5.51 -9.27
C PRO A 86 -10.28 -5.92 -7.79
N LEU A 87 -10.07 -7.22 -7.51
CA LEU A 87 -10.24 -7.82 -6.18
C LEU A 87 -9.15 -7.37 -5.19
N SER A 88 -7.94 -7.10 -5.69
CA SER A 88 -6.81 -6.57 -4.90
C SER A 88 -5.73 -6.00 -5.80
N GLY A 89 -4.59 -5.54 -5.23
CA GLY A 89 -3.51 -4.94 -6.00
C GLY A 89 -2.81 -5.91 -6.97
N ALA A 90 -2.58 -7.15 -6.56
CA ALA A 90 -1.94 -8.13 -7.43
C ALA A 90 -2.81 -8.50 -8.66
N PRO A 91 -4.12 -8.78 -8.53
CA PRO A 91 -5.03 -8.86 -9.68
C PRO A 91 -5.03 -7.59 -10.53
N ALA A 92 -5.11 -6.39 -9.96
CA ALA A 92 -5.10 -5.14 -10.71
C ALA A 92 -3.85 -5.00 -11.61
N ASN A 93 -2.66 -5.35 -11.09
CA ASN A 93 -1.44 -5.35 -11.89
C ASN A 93 -1.47 -6.42 -12.99
N LEU A 94 -1.98 -7.63 -12.71
CA LEU A 94 -2.09 -8.69 -13.72
C LEU A 94 -3.09 -8.31 -14.82
N GLU A 95 -4.20 -7.73 -14.45
CA GLU A 95 -5.23 -7.21 -15.36
C GLU A 95 -4.68 -6.10 -16.27
N LEU A 96 -3.89 -5.20 -15.69
CA LEU A 96 -3.21 -4.16 -16.45
C LEU A 96 -2.22 -4.77 -17.46
N TYR A 97 -1.38 -5.71 -17.03
CA TYR A 97 -0.42 -6.36 -17.92
C TYR A 97 -1.14 -7.09 -19.06
N ALA A 98 -2.19 -7.85 -18.75
CA ALA A 98 -2.97 -8.56 -19.77
C ALA A 98 -3.72 -7.62 -20.73
N ALA A 99 -4.05 -6.40 -20.29
CA ALA A 99 -4.67 -5.38 -21.15
C ALA A 99 -3.70 -4.75 -22.15
N LEU A 100 -2.43 -4.57 -21.75
CA LEU A 100 -1.46 -3.75 -22.50
C LEU A 100 -0.33 -4.55 -23.13
N LEU A 101 -0.12 -5.81 -22.74
CA LEU A 101 1.02 -6.63 -23.14
C LEU A 101 0.60 -7.92 -23.84
N ASN A 102 1.45 -8.40 -24.72
CA ASN A 102 1.43 -9.78 -25.22
C ASN A 102 2.43 -10.63 -24.41
N PRO A 103 2.21 -11.97 -24.32
CA PRO A 103 3.21 -12.86 -23.72
C PRO A 103 4.62 -12.63 -24.28
N GLY A 104 5.60 -12.49 -23.40
CA GLY A 104 6.99 -12.19 -23.76
C GLY A 104 7.34 -10.71 -23.88
N ASP A 105 6.37 -9.79 -23.85
CA ASP A 105 6.68 -8.36 -23.81
C ASP A 105 7.42 -7.98 -22.54
N THR A 106 8.27 -6.94 -22.62
CA THR A 106 9.14 -6.53 -21.52
C THR A 106 8.53 -5.42 -20.67
N VAL A 107 8.69 -5.54 -19.35
CA VAL A 107 8.36 -4.53 -18.33
C VAL A 107 9.64 -4.15 -17.59
N LEU A 108 9.90 -2.85 -17.45
CA LEU A 108 10.96 -2.32 -16.60
C LEU A 108 10.38 -1.91 -15.27
N GLY A 109 10.77 -2.58 -14.18
CA GLY A 109 10.25 -2.35 -12.83
C GLY A 109 11.33 -2.35 -11.75
N MET A 110 10.97 -1.88 -10.54
CA MET A 110 11.91 -1.88 -9.41
C MET A 110 12.21 -3.30 -8.92
N ASP A 111 13.47 -3.57 -8.63
CA ASP A 111 13.90 -4.83 -8.02
C ASP A 111 13.26 -5.02 -6.64
N LEU A 112 12.83 -6.25 -6.33
CA LEU A 112 12.20 -6.57 -5.06
C LEU A 112 13.11 -6.27 -3.86
N SER A 113 14.42 -6.57 -3.99
CA SER A 113 15.40 -6.34 -2.94
C SER A 113 15.64 -4.85 -2.66
N HIS A 114 15.31 -3.98 -3.63
CA HIS A 114 15.41 -2.53 -3.51
C HIS A 114 14.06 -1.85 -3.20
N GLY A 115 13.03 -2.63 -2.88
CA GLY A 115 11.72 -2.13 -2.45
C GLY A 115 10.57 -2.34 -3.41
N GLY A 116 10.76 -3.00 -4.55
CA GLY A 116 9.69 -3.33 -5.51
C GLY A 116 8.63 -4.25 -4.91
N HIS A 117 7.50 -4.40 -5.62
CA HIS A 117 6.45 -5.33 -5.23
C HIS A 117 6.66 -6.69 -5.93
N LEU A 118 6.12 -7.77 -5.35
CA LEU A 118 6.19 -9.12 -5.93
C LEU A 118 5.69 -9.16 -7.38
N THR A 119 4.59 -8.47 -7.68
CA THR A 119 4.01 -8.41 -9.03
C THR A 119 4.78 -7.54 -10.02
N HIS A 120 5.83 -6.85 -9.57
CA HIS A 120 6.76 -6.13 -10.44
C HIS A 120 7.85 -7.06 -11.01
N GLY A 121 7.54 -8.36 -11.05
CA GLY A 121 8.31 -9.37 -11.76
C GLY A 121 9.15 -10.30 -10.90
N HIS A 122 8.80 -10.51 -9.62
CA HIS A 122 9.47 -11.57 -8.86
C HIS A 122 9.22 -12.95 -9.49
N PRO A 123 10.26 -13.79 -9.67
CA PRO A 123 10.18 -15.05 -10.46
C PRO A 123 9.09 -16.03 -10.02
N VAL A 124 8.67 -15.99 -8.75
CA VAL A 124 7.60 -16.88 -8.24
C VAL A 124 6.20 -16.47 -8.70
N THR A 125 6.04 -15.25 -9.21
CA THR A 125 4.71 -14.71 -9.58
C THR A 125 4.32 -15.08 -11.00
N LEU A 126 3.00 -15.16 -11.24
CA LEU A 126 2.47 -15.46 -12.56
C LEU A 126 2.91 -14.44 -13.64
N PRO A 127 2.89 -13.12 -13.39
CA PRO A 127 3.38 -12.15 -14.38
C PRO A 127 4.80 -12.46 -14.88
N ALA A 128 5.72 -12.84 -13.99
CA ALA A 128 7.11 -13.15 -14.37
C ALA A 128 7.27 -14.45 -15.18
N LYS A 129 6.23 -15.29 -15.25
CA LYS A 129 6.20 -16.49 -16.11
C LYS A 129 5.63 -16.18 -17.50
N ILE A 130 4.92 -15.08 -17.66
CA ILE A 130 4.25 -14.69 -18.92
C ILE A 130 5.04 -13.59 -19.63
N TYR A 131 5.55 -12.61 -18.89
CA TYR A 131 6.21 -11.42 -19.39
C TYR A 131 7.67 -11.39 -19.00
N ASN A 132 8.49 -10.68 -19.76
CA ASN A 132 9.89 -10.46 -19.44
C ASN A 132 10.04 -9.23 -18.54
N PHE A 133 10.68 -9.39 -17.36
CA PHE A 133 10.90 -8.28 -16.44
C PHE A 133 12.38 -7.93 -16.33
N VAL A 134 12.72 -6.71 -16.68
CA VAL A 134 14.02 -6.09 -16.41
C VAL A 134 13.93 -5.16 -15.20
N ARG A 135 15.03 -4.94 -14.52
CA ARG A 135 15.04 -4.30 -13.20
C ARG A 135 15.84 -3.02 -13.18
N TYR A 136 15.32 -2.00 -12.51
CA TYR A 136 16.11 -0.89 -12.01
C TYR A 136 16.28 -0.99 -10.48
N LYS A 137 17.33 -0.37 -9.96
CA LYS A 137 17.73 -0.45 -8.57
C LYS A 137 18.04 0.94 -8.00
N MET A 138 18.11 1.04 -6.67
CA MET A 138 18.76 2.18 -6.04
C MET A 138 20.26 2.15 -6.37
N LYS A 139 20.81 3.25 -6.82
CA LYS A 139 22.24 3.48 -7.00
C LYS A 139 22.95 3.53 -5.64
N ASN A 140 22.27 4.15 -4.69
CA ASN A 140 22.75 4.26 -3.32
C ASN A 140 21.61 3.96 -2.33
N PRO A 141 21.62 2.80 -1.68
CA PRO A 141 20.61 2.44 -0.69
C PRO A 141 20.56 3.37 0.54
N ASP A 142 21.66 4.04 0.89
CA ASP A 142 21.70 4.92 2.06
C ASP A 142 21.00 6.27 1.80
N THR A 143 20.97 6.72 0.56
CA THR A 143 20.25 7.95 0.15
C THR A 143 18.90 7.64 -0.50
N GLY A 144 18.71 6.41 -0.95
CA GLY A 144 17.54 6.00 -1.74
C GLY A 144 17.59 6.48 -3.19
N GLU A 145 18.71 7.02 -3.66
CA GLU A 145 18.86 7.53 -5.00
C GLU A 145 18.65 6.42 -6.05
N ILE A 146 17.81 6.68 -7.04
CA ILE A 146 17.62 5.84 -8.23
C ILE A 146 18.56 6.32 -9.32
N ASP A 147 19.23 5.40 -10.03
CA ASP A 147 20.03 5.73 -11.21
C ASP A 147 19.15 5.86 -12.45
N TYR A 148 18.61 7.06 -12.66
CA TYR A 148 17.74 7.32 -13.82
C TYR A 148 18.50 7.29 -15.17
N ASP A 149 19.81 7.52 -15.16
CA ASP A 149 20.62 7.42 -16.38
C ASP A 149 20.83 5.95 -16.76
N GLU A 150 21.20 5.09 -15.82
CA GLU A 150 21.25 3.64 -16.06
C GLU A 150 19.87 3.10 -16.45
N MET A 151 18.81 3.52 -15.76
CA MET A 151 17.44 3.13 -16.08
C MET A 151 17.08 3.48 -17.53
N ARG A 152 17.49 4.65 -18.02
CA ARG A 152 17.28 5.09 -19.41
C ARG A 152 18.04 4.21 -20.40
N GLU A 153 19.30 3.89 -20.12
CA GLU A 153 20.10 3.01 -20.98
C GLU A 153 19.53 1.58 -21.02
N VAL A 154 19.06 1.06 -19.89
CA VAL A 154 18.34 -0.21 -19.82
C VAL A 154 17.06 -0.14 -20.66
N ALA A 155 16.27 0.92 -20.55
CA ALA A 155 15.04 1.10 -21.33
C ALA A 155 15.32 1.14 -22.84
N LYS A 156 16.36 1.85 -23.29
CA LYS A 156 16.77 1.89 -24.72
C LYS A 156 17.20 0.52 -25.25
N ARG A 157 17.93 -0.24 -24.45
CA ARG A 157 18.42 -1.57 -24.81
C ARG A 157 17.32 -2.61 -24.85
N GLU A 158 16.49 -2.66 -23.81
CA GLU A 158 15.49 -3.71 -23.60
C GLU A 158 14.13 -3.39 -24.24
N LYS A 159 13.89 -2.13 -24.61
CA LYS A 159 12.66 -1.61 -25.24
C LYS A 159 11.38 -2.09 -24.56
N PRO A 160 11.22 -1.84 -23.24
CA PRO A 160 10.04 -2.27 -22.51
C PRO A 160 8.77 -1.65 -23.11
N LYS A 161 7.65 -2.36 -22.97
CA LYS A 161 6.31 -1.82 -23.29
C LYS A 161 5.73 -1.03 -22.13
N ILE A 162 6.19 -1.32 -20.91
CA ILE A 162 5.80 -0.61 -19.68
C ILE A 162 7.08 -0.21 -18.92
N VAL A 163 7.14 1.05 -18.52
CA VAL A 163 8.05 1.57 -17.50
C VAL A 163 7.22 1.75 -16.23
N LEU A 164 7.49 0.90 -15.23
CA LEU A 164 6.68 0.76 -14.04
C LEU A 164 7.35 1.43 -12.85
N ALA A 165 6.73 2.47 -12.33
CA ALA A 165 7.02 3.05 -11.02
C ALA A 165 6.16 2.36 -9.94
N GLY A 166 6.63 2.39 -8.69
CA GLY A 166 5.90 1.84 -7.56
C GLY A 166 6.75 0.96 -6.65
N PHE A 167 6.32 0.83 -5.40
CA PHE A 167 7.12 0.16 -4.38
C PHE A 167 6.27 -0.41 -3.25
N SER A 168 6.89 -1.30 -2.47
CA SER A 168 6.36 -1.83 -1.20
C SER A 168 7.23 -1.44 0.00
N ALA A 169 8.52 -1.20 -0.21
CA ALA A 169 9.49 -0.93 0.84
C ALA A 169 10.53 0.13 0.41
N TYR A 170 10.07 1.20 -0.22
CA TYR A 170 10.91 2.34 -0.61
C TYR A 170 10.38 3.60 0.08
N SER A 171 11.26 4.30 0.80
CA SER A 171 10.88 5.38 1.72
C SER A 171 11.02 6.78 1.13
N ARG A 172 11.54 6.93 -0.10
CA ARG A 172 11.74 8.24 -0.74
C ARG A 172 10.68 8.52 -1.81
N GLU A 173 10.63 9.75 -2.26
CA GLU A 173 9.86 10.13 -3.42
C GLU A 173 10.61 9.73 -4.70
N LEU A 174 9.88 9.26 -5.71
CA LEU A 174 10.40 8.98 -7.04
C LEU A 174 10.35 10.24 -7.90
N ASP A 175 11.30 10.42 -8.80
CA ASP A 175 11.24 11.45 -9.83
C ASP A 175 10.25 11.05 -10.93
N TYR A 176 9.00 11.52 -10.80
CA TYR A 176 7.91 11.19 -11.71
C TYR A 176 8.18 11.65 -13.14
N ASP A 177 8.81 12.81 -13.29
CA ASP A 177 9.11 13.40 -14.61
C ASP A 177 10.19 12.58 -15.33
N ALA A 178 11.20 12.08 -14.61
CA ALA A 178 12.20 11.16 -15.15
C ALA A 178 11.58 9.85 -15.66
N PHE A 179 10.68 9.23 -14.87
CA PHE A 179 9.97 8.02 -15.30
C PHE A 179 9.19 8.23 -16.59
N VAL A 180 8.40 9.30 -16.67
CA VAL A 180 7.59 9.61 -17.85
C VAL A 180 8.50 9.91 -19.05
N SER A 181 9.57 10.68 -18.87
CA SER A 181 10.55 10.96 -19.93
C SER A 181 11.14 9.68 -20.50
N ILE A 182 11.63 8.77 -19.64
CA ILE A 182 12.21 7.50 -20.06
C ILE A 182 11.18 6.64 -20.81
N ALA A 183 9.94 6.58 -20.34
CA ALA A 183 8.89 5.84 -21.03
C ALA A 183 8.63 6.39 -22.44
N ARG A 184 8.54 7.72 -22.57
CA ARG A 184 8.28 8.37 -23.86
C ARG A 184 9.45 8.19 -24.85
N GLU A 185 10.70 8.22 -24.38
CA GLU A 185 11.88 8.00 -25.22
C GLU A 185 11.88 6.62 -25.93
N VAL A 186 11.25 5.60 -25.32
CA VAL A 186 11.23 4.25 -25.88
C VAL A 186 9.84 3.82 -26.38
N GLY A 187 8.85 4.71 -26.34
CA GLY A 187 7.47 4.44 -26.77
C GLY A 187 6.73 3.47 -25.84
N ALA A 188 7.07 3.45 -24.54
CA ALA A 188 6.46 2.65 -23.52
C ALA A 188 5.31 3.38 -22.81
N PHE A 189 4.40 2.64 -22.20
CA PHE A 189 3.45 3.18 -21.23
C PHE A 189 4.15 3.51 -19.92
N ALA A 190 3.90 4.71 -19.39
CA ALA A 190 4.30 5.10 -18.04
C ALA A 190 3.22 4.65 -17.07
N VAL A 191 3.53 3.69 -16.21
CA VAL A 191 2.59 3.09 -15.25
C VAL A 191 3.09 3.29 -13.83
N PHE A 192 2.18 3.59 -12.89
CA PHE A 192 2.53 3.70 -11.49
C PHE A 192 1.64 2.84 -10.60
N ASP A 193 2.23 1.88 -9.88
CA ASP A 193 1.56 1.21 -8.77
C ASP A 193 1.66 2.09 -7.52
N ILE A 194 0.59 2.85 -7.28
CA ILE A 194 0.49 3.80 -6.16
C ILE A 194 -0.06 3.17 -4.87
N ALA A 195 -0.15 1.84 -4.78
CA ALA A 195 -0.85 1.15 -3.69
C ALA A 195 -0.44 1.63 -2.29
N HIS A 196 0.83 1.91 -2.06
CA HIS A 196 1.31 2.39 -0.77
C HIS A 196 0.98 3.86 -0.49
N ILE A 197 0.91 4.69 -1.52
CA ILE A 197 0.81 6.15 -1.40
C ILE A 197 -0.55 6.71 -1.86
N ALA A 198 -1.50 5.86 -2.26
CA ALA A 198 -2.78 6.28 -2.81
C ALA A 198 -3.55 7.25 -1.89
N GLY A 199 -3.54 7.01 -0.57
CA GLY A 199 -4.18 7.92 0.38
C GLY A 199 -3.45 9.27 0.53
N LEU A 200 -2.13 9.28 0.35
CA LEU A 200 -1.35 10.54 0.36
C LEU A 200 -1.65 11.38 -0.88
N ILE A 201 -1.80 10.73 -2.04
CA ILE A 201 -2.21 11.40 -3.29
C ILE A 201 -3.65 11.90 -3.19
N ALA A 202 -4.59 11.05 -2.76
CA ALA A 202 -6.00 11.41 -2.60
C ALA A 202 -6.19 12.57 -1.60
N GLY A 203 -5.43 12.57 -0.50
CA GLY A 203 -5.40 13.65 0.50
C GLY A 203 -4.56 14.86 0.09
N LYS A 204 -4.00 14.88 -1.12
CA LYS A 204 -3.17 15.97 -1.66
C LYS A 204 -1.94 16.30 -0.79
N ALA A 205 -1.41 15.31 -0.07
CA ALA A 205 -0.22 15.45 0.73
C ALA A 205 1.07 15.29 -0.10
N ILE A 206 0.98 14.63 -1.26
CA ILE A 206 2.05 14.46 -2.24
C ILE A 206 1.50 14.68 -3.66
N ARG A 207 2.40 14.89 -4.63
CA ARG A 207 2.07 15.13 -6.05
C ARG A 207 1.30 13.93 -6.63
N ASN A 208 0.32 14.23 -7.51
CA ASN A 208 -0.38 13.20 -8.27
C ASN A 208 0.49 12.78 -9.48
N PRO A 209 0.77 11.50 -9.71
CA PRO A 209 1.54 11.04 -10.86
C PRO A 209 0.91 11.41 -12.22
N PHE A 210 -0.40 11.54 -12.31
CA PHE A 210 -1.05 12.01 -13.54
C PHE A 210 -0.66 13.43 -13.93
N ASP A 211 -0.26 14.28 -12.96
CA ASP A 211 0.24 15.63 -13.24
C ASP A 211 1.64 15.61 -13.90
N ALA A 212 2.39 14.51 -13.73
CA ALA A 212 3.67 14.28 -14.44
C ALA A 212 3.48 13.62 -15.81
N GLY A 213 2.30 13.08 -16.10
CA GLY A 213 1.99 12.48 -17.40
C GLY A 213 2.00 10.95 -17.44
N PHE A 214 1.89 10.26 -16.30
CA PHE A 214 1.65 8.82 -16.31
C PHE A 214 0.36 8.47 -17.06
N ASP A 215 0.31 7.33 -17.72
CA ASP A 215 -0.85 6.89 -18.52
C ASP A 215 -1.88 6.16 -17.65
N VAL A 216 -1.38 5.28 -16.76
CA VAL A 216 -2.21 4.42 -15.92
C VAL A 216 -1.63 4.35 -14.51
N MET A 217 -2.51 4.33 -13.51
CA MET A 217 -2.16 3.97 -12.14
C MET A 217 -2.92 2.72 -11.71
N THR A 218 -2.24 1.82 -10.99
CA THR A 218 -2.88 0.73 -10.25
C THR A 218 -2.78 1.00 -8.76
N THR A 219 -3.73 0.49 -7.97
CA THR A 219 -3.67 0.66 -6.52
C THR A 219 -4.48 -0.38 -5.76
N THR A 220 -4.18 -0.49 -4.48
CA THR A 220 -5.07 -1.07 -3.47
C THR A 220 -5.91 0.03 -2.84
N THR A 221 -7.02 -0.35 -2.21
CA THR A 221 -7.92 0.58 -1.53
C THR A 221 -7.76 0.60 -0.01
N HIS A 222 -7.00 -0.33 0.58
CA HIS A 222 -6.99 -0.65 2.02
C HIS A 222 -5.76 -0.19 2.81
N LYS A 223 -4.78 0.49 2.17
CA LYS A 223 -3.56 0.98 2.83
C LYS A 223 -3.76 2.42 3.31
N THR A 224 -2.95 3.36 2.82
CA THR A 224 -3.10 4.79 3.15
C THR A 224 -4.46 5.36 2.73
N LEU A 225 -5.12 4.79 1.71
CA LEU A 225 -6.46 5.23 1.26
C LEU A 225 -7.57 4.84 2.25
N ARG A 226 -7.30 3.97 3.22
CA ARG A 226 -8.18 3.65 4.35
C ARG A 226 -9.55 3.09 3.96
N GLY A 227 -9.62 2.35 2.85
CA GLY A 227 -10.82 1.67 2.37
C GLY A 227 -10.83 0.17 2.63
N PRO A 228 -11.80 -0.55 2.07
CA PRO A 228 -11.86 -2.01 2.17
C PRO A 228 -10.70 -2.66 1.41
N ARG A 229 -10.39 -3.93 1.74
CA ARG A 229 -9.47 -4.71 0.91
C ARG A 229 -10.03 -4.85 -0.51
N GLY A 230 -9.26 -4.37 -1.47
CA GLY A 230 -9.63 -4.32 -2.87
C GLY A 230 -8.54 -3.66 -3.71
N GLY A 231 -8.73 -3.61 -5.01
CA GLY A 231 -7.89 -2.90 -5.97
C GLY A 231 -8.70 -1.99 -6.87
N MET A 232 -8.04 -1.16 -7.65
CA MET A 232 -8.61 -0.42 -8.77
C MET A 232 -7.53 -0.04 -9.79
N ILE A 233 -7.95 0.24 -11.01
CA ILE A 233 -7.10 0.71 -12.10
C ILE A 233 -7.66 2.05 -12.58
N LEU A 234 -6.79 3.04 -12.68
CA LEU A 234 -7.12 4.39 -13.10
C LEU A 234 -6.40 4.70 -14.41
N THR A 235 -7.13 5.21 -15.39
CA THR A 235 -6.57 5.66 -16.67
C THR A 235 -6.77 7.15 -16.79
N ARG A 236 -5.68 7.87 -17.11
CA ARG A 236 -5.68 9.33 -17.13
C ARG A 236 -6.76 9.88 -18.07
N GLU A 237 -6.64 9.64 -19.36
CA GLU A 237 -7.53 10.22 -20.37
C GLU A 237 -7.75 9.34 -21.61
N ASP A 238 -7.01 8.23 -21.79
CA ASP A 238 -7.09 7.38 -22.98
C ASP A 238 -8.23 6.37 -22.87
N ALA A 239 -9.28 6.60 -23.65
CA ALA A 239 -10.47 5.74 -23.67
C ALA A 239 -10.19 4.34 -24.24
N ASP A 240 -9.23 4.16 -25.14
CA ASP A 240 -8.91 2.86 -25.72
C ASP A 240 -8.12 2.00 -24.75
N ILE A 241 -7.22 2.60 -23.98
CA ILE A 241 -6.56 1.94 -22.83
C ILE A 241 -7.62 1.51 -21.81
N ALA A 242 -8.53 2.40 -21.43
CA ALA A 242 -9.59 2.10 -20.47
C ALA A 242 -10.46 0.92 -20.92
N LYS A 243 -10.88 0.88 -22.19
CA LYS A 243 -11.64 -0.23 -22.76
C LYS A 243 -10.87 -1.57 -22.75
N LYS A 244 -9.56 -1.54 -23.02
CA LYS A 244 -8.70 -2.74 -22.92
C LYS A 244 -8.62 -3.24 -21.49
N ILE A 245 -8.47 -2.33 -20.51
CA ILE A 245 -8.46 -2.64 -19.09
C ILE A 245 -9.80 -3.25 -18.68
N ASP A 246 -10.92 -2.64 -19.03
CA ASP A 246 -12.25 -3.16 -18.70
C ASP A 246 -12.44 -4.59 -19.25
N LYS A 247 -12.05 -4.84 -20.50
CA LYS A 247 -12.10 -6.19 -21.09
C LYS A 247 -11.15 -7.19 -20.42
N SER A 248 -10.00 -6.74 -19.96
CA SER A 248 -9.04 -7.58 -19.25
C SER A 248 -9.54 -7.93 -17.84
N VAL A 249 -10.19 -6.99 -17.14
CA VAL A 249 -10.85 -7.25 -15.86
C VAL A 249 -12.01 -8.21 -16.06
N PHE A 250 -13.00 -7.81 -16.82
CA PHE A 250 -14.16 -8.64 -17.15
C PHE A 250 -14.42 -8.65 -18.67
N PRO A 251 -14.52 -9.82 -19.29
CA PRO A 251 -14.49 -11.19 -18.74
C PRO A 251 -13.09 -11.82 -18.71
N GLY A 252 -12.00 -11.03 -18.88
CA GLY A 252 -10.65 -11.54 -19.10
C GLY A 252 -10.10 -12.36 -17.93
N LEU A 253 -10.07 -11.80 -16.74
CA LEU A 253 -9.44 -12.40 -15.55
C LEU A 253 -10.39 -12.54 -14.36
N GLN A 254 -11.52 -11.82 -14.35
CA GLN A 254 -12.53 -11.90 -13.30
C GLN A 254 -13.90 -12.22 -13.89
N GLY A 255 -14.82 -12.80 -13.06
CA GLY A 255 -16.24 -12.95 -13.30
C GLY A 255 -17.03 -11.89 -12.53
N GLY A 256 -18.06 -12.34 -11.78
CA GLY A 256 -18.91 -11.45 -10.99
C GLY A 256 -18.15 -10.62 -9.96
N PRO A 257 -18.24 -9.30 -10.02
CA PRO A 257 -17.56 -8.42 -9.06
C PRO A 257 -18.17 -8.55 -7.67
N HIS A 258 -17.36 -8.28 -6.64
CA HIS A 258 -17.83 -8.27 -5.26
C HIS A 258 -18.53 -6.93 -4.95
N MET A 259 -19.85 -6.87 -5.17
CA MET A 259 -20.61 -5.62 -5.06
C MET A 259 -20.61 -5.02 -3.67
N ASN A 260 -20.54 -5.82 -2.60
CA ASN A 260 -20.36 -5.35 -1.23
C ASN A 260 -19.01 -4.63 -1.03
N VAL A 261 -17.94 -5.14 -1.67
CA VAL A 261 -16.62 -4.47 -1.64
C VAL A 261 -16.66 -3.17 -2.44
N ILE A 262 -17.35 -3.14 -3.59
CA ILE A 262 -17.51 -1.92 -4.39
C ILE A 262 -18.33 -0.88 -3.62
N ALA A 263 -19.39 -1.29 -2.90
CA ALA A 263 -20.14 -0.42 -2.01
C ALA A 263 -19.25 0.19 -0.92
N ALA A 264 -18.43 -0.64 -0.29
CA ALA A 264 -17.48 -0.19 0.71
C ALA A 264 -16.39 0.75 0.14
N LYS A 265 -15.93 0.51 -1.11
CA LYS A 265 -15.05 1.44 -1.85
C LYS A 265 -15.75 2.79 -2.06
N ALA A 266 -17.02 2.78 -2.48
CA ALA A 266 -17.79 4.01 -2.68
C ALA A 266 -17.89 4.83 -1.38
N VAL A 267 -18.13 4.18 -0.23
CA VAL A 267 -18.14 4.85 1.08
C VAL A 267 -16.77 5.45 1.40
N ALA A 268 -15.70 4.65 1.34
CA ALA A 268 -14.36 5.08 1.67
C ALA A 268 -13.88 6.25 0.77
N PHE A 269 -14.21 6.21 -0.51
CA PHE A 269 -13.87 7.31 -1.43
C PHE A 269 -14.65 8.60 -1.10
N GLY A 270 -15.90 8.46 -0.64
CA GLY A 270 -16.67 9.61 -0.12
C GLY A 270 -16.01 10.23 1.11
N GLU A 271 -15.50 9.41 2.03
CA GLU A 271 -14.74 9.86 3.19
C GLU A 271 -13.42 10.55 2.76
N ALA A 272 -12.73 9.98 1.77
CA ALA A 272 -11.47 10.51 1.27
C ALA A 272 -11.62 11.87 0.55
N LEU A 273 -12.79 12.20 0.04
CA LEU A 273 -13.10 13.51 -0.56
C LEU A 273 -13.27 14.63 0.49
N THR A 274 -13.33 14.33 1.77
CA THR A 274 -13.52 15.31 2.83
C THR A 274 -12.21 16.05 3.19
N PRO A 275 -12.26 17.31 3.65
CA PRO A 275 -11.08 18.03 4.13
C PRO A 275 -10.35 17.32 5.28
N ALA A 276 -11.09 16.58 6.11
CA ALA A 276 -10.53 15.79 7.21
C ALA A 276 -9.55 14.73 6.73
N PHE A 277 -9.78 14.14 5.55
CA PHE A 277 -8.87 13.16 4.97
C PHE A 277 -7.54 13.80 4.53
N GLY A 278 -7.57 15.02 3.99
CA GLY A 278 -6.35 15.78 3.70
C GLY A 278 -5.52 16.05 4.96
N THR A 279 -6.17 16.43 6.06
CA THR A 279 -5.51 16.60 7.36
C THR A 279 -4.88 15.30 7.85
N TYR A 280 -5.59 14.16 7.71
CA TYR A 280 -5.08 12.84 8.03
C TYR A 280 -3.85 12.47 7.19
N ALA A 281 -3.89 12.69 5.87
CA ALA A 281 -2.78 12.39 4.97
C ALA A 281 -1.51 13.20 5.31
N MET A 282 -1.66 14.48 5.61
CA MET A 282 -0.54 15.32 6.07
C MET A 282 0.00 14.88 7.43
N GLN A 283 -0.87 14.43 8.33
CA GLN A 283 -0.43 13.96 9.65
C GLN A 283 0.36 12.65 9.57
N ILE A 284 0.04 11.76 8.62
CA ILE A 284 0.85 10.55 8.38
C ILE A 284 2.32 10.90 8.12
N LEU A 285 2.58 11.90 7.27
CA LEU A 285 3.94 12.32 6.93
C LEU A 285 4.67 12.90 8.14
N LYS A 286 4.00 13.74 8.93
CA LYS A 286 4.56 14.33 10.15
C LYS A 286 4.91 13.26 11.18
N ASN A 287 4.03 12.30 11.36
CA ASN A 287 4.22 11.17 12.27
C ASN A 287 5.41 10.30 11.85
N ALA A 288 5.52 9.99 10.55
CA ALA A 288 6.66 9.23 10.02
C ALA A 288 7.98 9.99 10.23
N LYS A 289 7.95 11.30 10.01
CA LYS A 289 9.14 12.16 10.24
C LYS A 289 9.55 12.21 11.71
N ALA A 290 8.60 12.23 12.64
CA ALA A 290 8.90 12.18 14.07
C ALA A 290 9.59 10.86 14.47
N MET A 291 9.14 9.73 13.95
CA MET A 291 9.80 8.44 14.17
C MET A 291 11.20 8.39 13.55
N GLU A 292 11.38 8.91 12.32
CA GLU A 292 12.68 9.03 11.67
C GLU A 292 13.71 9.75 12.55
N VAL A 293 13.32 10.88 13.16
CA VAL A 293 14.22 11.68 14.03
C VAL A 293 14.76 10.85 15.19
N VAL A 294 13.91 10.00 15.80
CA VAL A 294 14.35 9.13 16.91
C VAL A 294 15.33 8.06 16.41
N PHE A 295 15.02 7.38 15.31
CA PHE A 295 15.89 6.36 14.74
C PHE A 295 17.25 6.93 14.32
N ALA A 296 17.26 8.13 13.73
CA ALA A 296 18.49 8.85 13.38
C ALA A 296 19.32 9.22 14.62
N LYS A 297 18.68 9.75 15.68
CA LYS A 297 19.34 10.09 16.96
C LYS A 297 20.00 8.85 17.60
N GLU A 298 19.32 7.72 17.54
CA GLU A 298 19.80 6.44 18.07
C GLU A 298 20.77 5.71 17.13
N LYS A 299 21.16 6.36 16.01
CA LYS A 299 22.08 5.86 14.99
C LYS A 299 21.65 4.52 14.37
N VAL A 300 20.33 4.29 14.27
CA VAL A 300 19.80 3.15 13.52
C VAL A 300 19.77 3.53 12.06
N ARG A 301 20.47 2.76 11.23
CA ARG A 301 20.52 2.97 9.77
C ARG A 301 19.13 2.79 9.17
N MET A 302 18.68 3.79 8.43
CA MET A 302 17.44 3.73 7.66
C MET A 302 17.77 3.73 6.16
N LEU A 303 17.19 2.80 5.42
CA LEU A 303 17.32 2.77 3.97
C LEU A 303 16.69 4.03 3.40
N GLY A 304 17.36 4.62 2.41
CA GLY A 304 17.01 5.94 1.92
C GLY A 304 17.45 7.11 2.83
N GLY A 305 18.14 6.86 3.96
CA GLY A 305 18.53 7.89 4.92
C GLY A 305 17.35 8.57 5.65
N GLY A 306 16.18 7.90 5.70
CA GLY A 306 14.95 8.38 6.31
C GLY A 306 13.72 8.22 5.41
N THR A 307 12.69 9.07 5.59
CA THR A 307 11.45 8.95 4.82
C THR A 307 10.90 10.27 4.29
N SER A 308 10.32 10.22 3.09
CA SER A 308 9.48 11.28 2.49
C SER A 308 8.01 10.86 2.40
N ASN A 309 7.66 9.66 2.89
CA ASN A 309 6.30 9.14 2.83
C ASN A 309 5.85 8.56 4.20
N HIS A 310 5.02 7.54 4.21
CA HIS A 310 4.39 6.97 5.41
C HIS A 310 5.17 5.81 6.03
N LEU A 311 6.23 5.30 5.39
CA LEU A 311 6.97 4.12 5.84
C LEU A 311 8.44 4.41 6.09
N ILE A 312 9.01 3.62 7.00
CA ILE A 312 10.44 3.58 7.30
C ILE A 312 10.91 2.13 7.16
N LEU A 313 12.07 1.95 6.54
CA LEU A 313 12.79 0.69 6.46
C LEU A 313 14.11 0.84 7.21
N ALA A 314 14.25 0.13 8.34
CA ALA A 314 15.40 0.25 9.22
C ALA A 314 16.22 -1.04 9.24
N ASP A 315 17.54 -0.92 9.11
CA ASP A 315 18.52 -2.00 9.27
C ASP A 315 18.84 -2.19 10.78
N VAL A 316 18.03 -3.04 11.42
CA VAL A 316 18.20 -3.32 12.85
C VAL A 316 19.32 -4.34 13.11
N PHE A 317 19.65 -5.21 12.14
CA PHE A 317 20.75 -6.14 12.29
C PHE A 317 22.10 -5.42 12.25
N GLY A 318 22.34 -4.61 11.22
CA GLY A 318 23.56 -3.83 11.12
C GLY A 318 23.76 -2.81 12.24
N SER A 319 22.66 -2.25 12.77
CA SER A 319 22.70 -1.19 13.78
C SER A 319 22.66 -1.68 15.22
N LEU A 320 21.92 -2.74 15.51
CA LEU A 320 21.63 -3.19 16.89
C LEU A 320 21.99 -4.66 17.12
N GLY A 321 22.42 -5.41 16.10
CA GLY A 321 22.71 -6.85 16.17
C GLY A 321 21.46 -7.72 16.35
N VAL A 322 20.25 -7.18 16.10
CA VAL A 322 18.99 -7.90 16.21
C VAL A 322 18.46 -8.20 14.81
N THR A 323 18.14 -9.44 14.49
CA THR A 323 17.59 -9.77 13.15
C THR A 323 16.18 -9.20 12.99
N GLY A 324 15.74 -9.03 11.73
CA GLY A 324 14.38 -8.58 11.47
C GLY A 324 13.31 -9.52 12.03
N ALA A 325 13.57 -10.84 12.00
CA ALA A 325 12.65 -11.82 12.57
C ALA A 325 12.58 -11.77 14.10
N GLU A 326 13.72 -11.57 14.77
CA GLU A 326 13.76 -11.37 16.21
C GLU A 326 13.07 -10.06 16.60
N ALA A 327 13.34 -8.97 15.86
CA ALA A 327 12.74 -7.67 16.12
C ALA A 327 11.20 -7.70 15.95
N GLU A 328 10.69 -8.31 14.87
CA GLU A 328 9.26 -8.54 14.65
C GLU A 328 8.64 -9.25 15.85
N LYS A 329 9.22 -10.35 16.30
CA LYS A 329 8.72 -11.16 17.41
C LYS A 329 8.72 -10.38 18.74
N VAL A 330 9.84 -9.77 19.11
CA VAL A 330 10.00 -9.09 20.38
C VAL A 330 9.10 -7.85 20.48
N LEU A 331 8.92 -7.12 19.37
CA LEU A 331 8.00 -5.98 19.33
C LEU A 331 6.54 -6.41 19.39
N ASP A 332 6.17 -7.53 18.77
CA ASP A 332 4.82 -8.10 18.89
C ASP A 332 4.51 -8.54 20.33
N GLU A 333 5.49 -9.09 21.07
CA GLU A 333 5.36 -9.45 22.49
C GLU A 333 4.99 -8.24 23.38
N VAL A 334 5.41 -7.04 23.01
CA VAL A 334 5.07 -5.80 23.73
C VAL A 334 3.89 -5.03 23.14
N GLY A 335 3.21 -5.61 22.15
CA GLY A 335 2.01 -5.02 21.54
C GLY A 335 2.30 -4.01 20.43
N ILE A 336 3.46 -4.05 19.80
CA ILE A 336 3.82 -3.24 18.62
C ILE A 336 3.92 -4.18 17.42
N THR A 337 2.93 -4.13 16.52
CA THR A 337 2.89 -4.98 15.34
C THR A 337 3.52 -4.27 14.15
N LEU A 338 4.55 -4.88 13.56
CA LEU A 338 5.24 -4.45 12.33
C LEU A 338 5.70 -5.68 11.53
N ASN A 339 6.41 -5.50 10.42
CA ASN A 339 6.92 -6.65 9.69
C ASN A 339 8.44 -6.62 9.51
N LYS A 340 9.07 -7.80 9.59
CA LYS A 340 10.43 -8.01 9.08
C LYS A 340 10.49 -7.73 7.59
N ASN A 341 11.62 -7.21 7.11
CA ASN A 341 11.80 -6.88 5.70
C ASN A 341 13.28 -6.97 5.29
N SER A 342 13.53 -7.57 4.13
CA SER A 342 14.88 -7.50 3.55
C SER A 342 15.22 -6.05 3.22
N ILE A 343 16.48 -5.70 3.40
CA ILE A 343 17.04 -4.41 2.96
C ILE A 343 17.72 -4.57 1.58
N ALA A 344 18.05 -3.47 0.93
CA ALA A 344 18.79 -3.52 -0.33
C ALA A 344 20.13 -4.25 -0.12
N ASP A 345 20.43 -5.17 -1.02
CA ASP A 345 21.62 -6.02 -1.00
C ASP A 345 21.79 -6.85 0.31
N ASP A 346 20.66 -7.22 0.93
CA ASP A 346 20.63 -8.00 2.15
C ASP A 346 21.34 -9.36 1.97
N THR A 347 22.32 -9.63 2.82
CA THR A 347 23.06 -10.91 2.82
C THR A 347 22.34 -12.01 3.60
N ARG A 348 21.27 -11.68 4.32
CA ARG A 348 20.47 -12.61 5.11
C ARG A 348 19.31 -13.19 4.31
N LYS A 349 18.75 -14.29 4.82
CA LYS A 349 17.60 -14.95 4.17
C LYS A 349 16.32 -14.14 4.33
N PRO A 350 15.39 -14.17 3.35
CA PRO A 350 14.12 -13.44 3.44
C PRO A 350 13.24 -13.77 4.67
N MET A 351 13.37 -14.98 5.23
CA MET A 351 12.64 -15.38 6.44
C MET A 351 13.27 -14.87 7.73
N ASP A 352 14.55 -14.46 7.68
CA ASP A 352 15.30 -13.86 8.79
C ASP A 352 16.18 -12.72 8.26
N PRO A 353 15.58 -11.63 7.76
CA PRO A 353 16.27 -10.53 7.11
C PRO A 353 16.95 -9.60 8.11
N SER A 354 17.69 -8.61 7.58
CA SER A 354 18.39 -7.60 8.38
C SER A 354 17.49 -6.49 8.88
N GLY A 355 16.34 -6.24 8.24
CA GLY A 355 15.55 -5.06 8.49
C GLY A 355 14.14 -5.31 9.04
N ILE A 356 13.55 -4.20 9.52
CA ILE A 356 12.13 -4.08 9.83
C ILE A 356 11.52 -2.95 9.01
N ARG A 357 10.25 -3.10 8.64
CA ARG A 357 9.46 -2.08 7.97
C ARG A 357 8.28 -1.69 8.84
N PHE A 358 8.11 -0.40 9.06
CA PHE A 358 7.00 0.14 9.84
C PHE A 358 6.52 1.47 9.26
N GLY A 359 5.34 1.92 9.69
CA GLY A 359 4.74 3.14 9.17
C GLY A 359 3.59 3.64 10.02
N THR A 360 3.03 4.76 9.64
CA THR A 360 2.17 5.56 10.50
C THR A 360 0.68 5.65 10.12
N PRO A 361 0.15 4.99 9.07
CA PRO A 361 -1.26 5.16 8.69
C PRO A 361 -2.24 4.77 9.81
N ALA A 362 -2.09 3.59 10.41
CA ALA A 362 -3.01 3.06 11.42
C ALA A 362 -2.98 3.88 12.73
N VAL A 363 -1.79 4.21 13.24
CA VAL A 363 -1.67 5.06 14.44
C VAL A 363 -2.16 6.48 14.20
N THR A 364 -2.03 7.02 12.97
CA THR A 364 -2.62 8.32 12.62
C THR A 364 -4.15 8.25 12.61
N THR A 365 -4.76 7.14 12.20
CA THR A 365 -6.21 6.92 12.32
C THR A 365 -6.65 6.91 13.78
N ARG A 366 -5.80 6.49 14.72
CA ARG A 366 -6.01 6.59 16.18
C ARG A 366 -5.74 8.00 16.74
N ASN A 367 -5.55 9.01 15.91
CA ASN A 367 -5.25 10.39 16.28
C ASN A 367 -3.87 10.60 16.94
N PHE A 368 -2.92 9.69 16.77
CA PHE A 368 -1.54 9.93 17.16
C PHE A 368 -0.97 11.13 16.40
N LYS A 369 -0.16 11.90 17.12
CA LYS A 369 0.61 13.03 16.60
C LYS A 369 2.11 12.73 16.77
N GLU A 370 2.92 13.73 16.47
CA GLU A 370 4.37 13.63 16.49
C GLU A 370 4.92 13.18 17.85
N ALA A 371 4.35 13.68 18.95
CA ALA A 371 4.80 13.35 20.31
C ALA A 371 4.58 11.86 20.64
N GLU A 372 3.41 11.31 20.34
CA GLU A 372 3.10 9.90 20.54
C GLU A 372 3.97 9.02 19.65
N CYS A 373 4.14 9.39 18.37
CA CYS A 373 4.98 8.66 17.44
C CYS A 373 6.47 8.69 17.84
N THR A 374 6.97 9.81 18.35
CA THR A 374 8.30 9.91 18.96
C THR A 374 8.44 8.91 20.11
N ARG A 375 7.45 8.88 21.02
CA ARG A 375 7.50 7.96 22.17
C ARG A 375 7.46 6.49 21.74
N VAL A 376 6.61 6.14 20.78
CA VAL A 376 6.58 4.76 20.25
C VAL A 376 7.91 4.37 19.63
N ALA A 377 8.56 5.25 18.86
CA ALA A 377 9.88 4.97 18.28
C ALA A 377 10.96 4.77 19.38
N GLU A 378 10.93 5.56 20.45
CA GLU A 378 11.80 5.36 21.62
C GLU A 378 11.57 4.00 22.27
N LEU A 379 10.31 3.61 22.49
CA LEU A 379 9.95 2.31 23.06
C LEU A 379 10.38 1.15 22.18
N MET A 380 10.23 1.27 20.84
CA MET A 380 10.73 0.26 19.89
C MET A 380 12.24 0.03 20.07
N ILE A 381 13.03 1.09 20.03
CA ILE A 381 14.49 0.99 20.14
C ILE A 381 14.90 0.49 21.53
N HIS A 382 14.24 0.97 22.59
CA HIS A 382 14.49 0.51 23.95
C HIS A 382 14.24 -1.00 24.08
N THR A 383 13.12 -1.49 23.58
CA THR A 383 12.78 -2.91 23.57
C THR A 383 13.83 -3.75 22.81
N LEU A 384 14.25 -3.28 21.63
CA LEU A 384 15.24 -4.02 20.82
C LEU A 384 16.63 -4.07 21.49
N LYS A 385 17.03 -3.01 22.18
CA LYS A 385 18.31 -2.96 22.94
C LYS A 385 18.30 -3.85 24.18
N HIS A 386 17.11 -4.12 24.75
CA HIS A 386 16.90 -4.88 25.99
C HIS A 386 16.01 -6.10 25.77
N LYS A 387 16.08 -6.71 24.58
CA LYS A 387 15.17 -7.76 24.12
C LYS A 387 15.07 -9.00 25.01
N ASP A 388 16.13 -9.27 25.78
CA ASP A 388 16.22 -10.42 26.68
C ASP A 388 15.80 -10.10 28.13
N GLU A 389 15.42 -8.83 28.42
CA GLU A 389 15.02 -8.37 29.73
C GLU A 389 13.49 -8.38 29.91
N GLU A 390 12.94 -9.42 30.54
CA GLU A 390 11.50 -9.57 30.73
C GLU A 390 10.83 -8.38 31.43
N LYS A 391 11.54 -7.77 32.40
CA LYS A 391 11.01 -6.58 33.10
C LYS A 391 10.80 -5.42 32.11
N VAL A 392 11.76 -5.16 31.22
CA VAL A 392 11.65 -4.11 30.22
C VAL A 392 10.46 -4.38 29.28
N LYS A 393 10.30 -5.61 28.83
CA LYS A 393 9.16 -5.98 27.97
C LYS A 393 7.83 -5.77 28.67
N LEU A 394 7.71 -6.13 29.95
CA LEU A 394 6.49 -5.90 30.74
C LEU A 394 6.18 -4.41 30.91
N ASP A 395 7.19 -3.60 31.24
CA ASP A 395 7.02 -2.16 31.41
C ASP A 395 6.61 -1.48 30.09
N VAL A 396 7.29 -1.83 28.99
CA VAL A 396 6.94 -1.31 27.64
C VAL A 396 5.53 -1.75 27.23
N ARG A 397 5.17 -3.01 27.44
CA ARG A 397 3.82 -3.50 27.11
C ARG A 397 2.74 -2.75 27.88
N ALA A 398 2.97 -2.46 29.15
CA ALA A 398 2.05 -1.67 29.97
C ALA A 398 1.89 -0.25 29.40
N GLU A 399 2.98 0.39 28.96
CA GLU A 399 2.95 1.72 28.38
C GLU A 399 2.25 1.72 26.99
N ILE A 400 2.53 0.74 26.13
CA ILE A 400 1.86 0.60 24.84
C ILE A 400 0.35 0.44 25.02
N LYS A 401 -0.06 -0.40 25.98
CA LYS A 401 -1.48 -0.57 26.32
C LYS A 401 -2.10 0.75 26.79
N ALA A 402 -1.42 1.49 27.66
CA ALA A 402 -1.88 2.79 28.14
C ALA A 402 -2.01 3.82 27.00
N LEU A 403 -1.07 3.83 26.04
CA LEU A 403 -1.16 4.65 24.83
C LEU A 403 -2.36 4.24 23.97
N ALA A 404 -2.57 2.94 23.79
CA ALA A 404 -3.69 2.41 23.02
C ALA A 404 -5.05 2.76 23.67
N GLU A 405 -5.15 2.76 24.99
CA GLU A 405 -6.34 3.16 25.74
C GLU A 405 -6.56 4.69 25.70
N LYS A 406 -5.49 5.48 25.78
CA LYS A 406 -5.57 6.96 25.67
C LYS A 406 -5.96 7.43 24.29
N PHE A 407 -5.56 6.70 23.25
CA PHE A 407 -5.86 6.96 21.85
C PHE A 407 -6.57 5.74 21.24
N PRO A 408 -7.81 5.48 21.63
CA PRO A 408 -8.55 4.32 21.12
C PRO A 408 -8.79 4.43 19.62
N ILE A 409 -9.05 3.30 18.96
CA ILE A 409 -9.61 3.34 17.61
C ILE A 409 -10.93 4.13 17.72
N PRO A 410 -11.11 5.23 16.94
CA PRO A 410 -12.30 6.07 17.07
C PRO A 410 -13.60 5.27 16.89
N GLU A 411 -14.67 5.60 17.61
CA GLU A 411 -15.97 4.88 17.56
C GLU A 411 -16.54 4.77 16.14
N SER A 412 -16.31 5.79 15.31
CA SER A 412 -16.66 5.76 13.88
C SER A 412 -15.87 4.71 13.09
N PHE A 413 -14.84 4.09 13.70
CA PHE A 413 -13.99 3.04 13.14
C PHE A 413 -14.10 1.71 13.90
N VAL A 414 -14.98 1.62 14.89
CA VAL A 414 -15.21 0.39 15.71
C VAL A 414 -16.56 -0.22 15.42
#